data_349c75446850372048c4e17aa6eacb82
#
_entry.id   349c75446850372048c4e17aa6eacb82
#
_cell.length_a   1.000
_cell.length_b   1.000
_cell.length_c   1.000
_cell.angle_alpha   90.00
_cell.angle_beta   90.00
_cell.angle_gamma   90.00
#
_symmetry.space_group_name_H-M   'P 1'
#
loop_
_entity.id
_entity.type
_entity.pdbx_description
1 polymer ?
#
loop_
_entity_poly.entity_id
_entity_poly.type
_entity_poly.pdbx_seq_one_letter_code
_entity_poly.pdbx_strand_id
1 'polypeptide(L)'
;MSNELPLYYAIMKHFANGKPNCAEGVMHDLAASYSSYKLFTRKDIDEALATAKENGLLDECDWEIDANNELRTYYIANEFGKDMITRYIEE
;
A
#
# COMPACT_ATOMS: atom_id res chain seq x y z
N MET A 1 -6.84 10.12 21.47
CA MET A 1 -7.13 10.57 20.17
C MET A 1 -6.13 10.04 19.15
N SER A 2 -6.62 9.64 18.05
CA SER A 2 -5.80 9.02 17.04
C SER A 2 -5.17 10.04 16.11
N ASN A 3 -3.89 9.88 15.82
CA ASN A 3 -3.21 10.67 14.82
C ASN A 3 -2.90 9.84 13.59
N GLU A 4 -3.59 8.71 13.48
CA GLU A 4 -3.34 7.82 12.36
C GLU A 4 -3.91 8.38 11.09
N LEU A 5 -3.17 8.18 10.00
CA LEU A 5 -3.63 8.58 8.69
C LEU A 5 -4.77 7.69 8.24
N PRO A 6 -5.67 8.19 7.38
CA PRO A 6 -6.59 7.28 6.70
C PRO A 6 -5.83 6.14 6.05
N LEU A 7 -6.47 4.99 5.99
CA LEU A 7 -5.78 3.77 5.55
C LEU A 7 -5.12 3.94 4.19
N TYR A 8 -5.81 4.56 3.24
CA TYR A 8 -5.24 4.76 1.92
C TYR A 8 -3.93 5.55 1.99
N TYR A 9 -3.91 6.61 2.80
CA TYR A 9 -2.71 7.44 2.92
C TYR A 9 -1.60 6.71 3.66
N ALA A 10 -1.98 5.88 4.65
CA ALA A 10 -0.97 5.10 5.36
C ALA A 10 -0.31 4.10 4.42
N ILE A 11 -1.09 3.50 3.52
CA ILE A 11 -0.55 2.59 2.53
C ILE A 11 0.41 3.33 1.60
N MET A 12 0.00 4.52 1.14
CA MET A 12 0.87 5.30 0.27
C MET A 12 2.17 5.67 0.97
N LYS A 13 2.07 6.11 2.22
CA LYS A 13 3.26 6.48 2.98
C LYS A 13 4.20 5.28 3.16
N HIS A 14 3.63 4.08 3.27
CA HIS A 14 4.43 2.87 3.38
C HIS A 14 5.35 2.69 2.18
N PHE A 15 4.91 3.13 1.00
CA PHE A 15 5.71 2.99 -0.21
C PHE A 15 6.72 4.13 -0.40
N ALA A 16 6.75 5.11 0.51
CA ALA A 16 7.67 6.24 0.38
C ALA A 16 9.13 5.80 0.44
N ASN A 17 9.40 4.64 1.03
CA ASN A 17 10.77 4.13 1.13
C ASN A 17 11.33 3.66 -0.22
N GLY A 18 10.52 3.62 -1.27
CA GLY A 18 10.96 3.22 -2.59
C GLY A 18 11.11 1.73 -2.78
N LYS A 19 10.68 0.93 -1.82
CA LYS A 19 10.80 -0.53 -1.91
C LYS A 19 9.50 -1.16 -2.38
N PRO A 20 9.58 -2.26 -3.13
CA PRO A 20 8.36 -2.94 -3.57
C PRO A 20 7.70 -3.69 -2.41
N ASN A 21 6.39 -3.86 -2.52
CA ASN A 21 5.65 -4.67 -1.56
C ASN A 21 4.36 -5.15 -2.22
N CYS A 22 3.75 -6.15 -1.61
CA CYS A 22 2.48 -6.70 -2.07
C CYS A 22 1.42 -6.46 -1.01
N ALA A 23 0.16 -6.80 -1.34
CA ALA A 23 -0.94 -6.57 -0.42
C ALA A 23 -0.72 -7.25 0.93
N GLU A 24 -0.26 -8.49 0.91
CA GLU A 24 -0.02 -9.20 2.16
C GLU A 24 1.08 -8.56 2.99
N GLY A 25 2.15 -8.11 2.32
CA GLY A 25 3.25 -7.46 3.02
C GLY A 25 2.83 -6.14 3.63
N VAL A 26 2.07 -5.34 2.87
CA VAL A 26 1.55 -4.08 3.39
C VAL A 26 0.65 -4.32 4.60
N MET A 27 -0.23 -5.31 4.49
CA MET A 27 -1.14 -5.63 5.58
C MET A 27 -0.37 -6.05 6.83
N HIS A 28 0.63 -6.88 6.66
CA HIS A 28 1.46 -7.32 7.77
C HIS A 28 2.17 -6.14 8.43
N ASP A 29 2.72 -5.24 7.63
CA ASP A 29 3.51 -4.13 8.15
C ASP A 29 2.64 -3.09 8.85
N LEU A 30 1.38 -2.95 8.45
CA LEU A 30 0.49 -1.97 9.06
C LEU A 30 -0.37 -2.56 10.16
N ALA A 31 -0.28 -3.86 10.42
CA ALA A 31 -1.17 -4.53 11.36
C ALA A 31 -1.08 -3.95 12.76
N ALA A 32 0.12 -3.55 13.19
CA ALA A 32 0.30 -3.03 14.54
C ALA A 32 -0.54 -1.77 14.78
N SER A 33 -0.73 -0.95 13.74
CA SER A 33 -1.47 0.31 13.88
C SER A 33 -2.94 0.18 13.51
N TYR A 34 -3.28 -0.76 12.63
CA TYR A 34 -4.61 -0.77 12.02
C TYR A 34 -5.38 -2.07 12.20
N SER A 35 -4.86 -3.02 12.98
CA SER A 35 -5.51 -4.34 13.06
C SER A 35 -6.94 -4.27 13.59
N SER A 36 -7.28 -3.28 14.40
CA SER A 36 -8.63 -3.13 14.92
C SER A 36 -9.53 -2.25 14.05
N TYR A 37 -8.99 -1.74 12.97
CA TYR A 37 -9.70 -0.85 12.08
C TYR A 37 -10.66 -1.67 11.21
N LYS A 38 -11.92 -1.24 11.11
CA LYS A 38 -12.90 -2.02 10.38
C LYS A 38 -12.57 -2.22 8.91
N LEU A 39 -11.89 -1.25 8.31
CA LEU A 39 -11.55 -1.31 6.91
C LEU A 39 -10.19 -1.96 6.65
N PHE A 40 -9.60 -2.54 7.68
CA PHE A 40 -8.30 -3.17 7.54
C PHE A 40 -8.48 -4.64 7.14
N THR A 41 -8.90 -4.86 5.90
CA THR A 41 -9.09 -6.19 5.35
C THR A 41 -8.24 -6.33 4.10
N ARG A 42 -7.99 -7.57 3.70
CA ARG A 42 -7.23 -7.82 2.49
C ARG A 42 -7.89 -7.18 1.28
N LYS A 43 -9.22 -7.25 1.21
CA LYS A 43 -9.94 -6.67 0.09
C LYS A 43 -9.73 -5.17 0.03
N ASP A 44 -9.79 -4.50 1.17
CA ASP A 44 -9.61 -3.05 1.20
C ASP A 44 -8.19 -2.66 0.83
N ILE A 45 -7.21 -3.46 1.27
CA ILE A 45 -5.82 -3.22 0.89
C ILE A 45 -5.66 -3.38 -0.63
N ASP A 46 -6.21 -4.46 -1.19
CA ASP A 46 -6.13 -4.68 -2.64
C ASP A 46 -6.77 -3.54 -3.41
N GLU A 47 -7.91 -3.05 -2.96
CA GLU A 47 -8.59 -1.96 -3.63
C GLU A 47 -7.78 -0.67 -3.57
N ALA A 48 -7.15 -0.42 -2.42
CA ALA A 48 -6.32 0.78 -2.28
C ALA A 48 -5.12 0.73 -3.21
N LEU A 49 -4.49 -0.42 -3.32
CA LEU A 49 -3.33 -0.56 -4.21
C LEU A 49 -3.74 -0.39 -5.66
N ALA A 50 -4.88 -0.97 -6.05
CA ALA A 50 -5.37 -0.82 -7.42
C ALA A 50 -5.72 0.63 -7.72
N THR A 51 -6.33 1.33 -6.77
CA THR A 51 -6.68 2.73 -6.93
C THR A 51 -5.43 3.58 -7.08
N ALA A 52 -4.41 3.31 -6.26
CA ALA A 52 -3.16 4.05 -6.34
C ALA A 52 -2.48 3.83 -7.68
N LYS A 53 -2.54 2.59 -8.19
CA LYS A 53 -1.98 2.30 -9.50
C LYS A 53 -2.72 3.09 -10.59
N GLU A 54 -4.05 3.11 -10.52
CA GLU A 54 -4.84 3.85 -11.50
C GLU A 54 -4.58 5.34 -11.43
N ASN A 55 -4.29 5.85 -10.24
CA ASN A 55 -3.96 7.27 -10.08
C ASN A 55 -2.53 7.59 -10.49
N GLY A 56 -1.77 6.59 -10.91
CA GLY A 56 -0.40 6.81 -11.36
C GLY A 56 0.62 6.92 -10.25
N LEU A 57 0.27 6.55 -9.02
CA LEU A 57 1.18 6.66 -7.88
C LEU A 57 2.06 5.42 -7.72
N LEU A 58 1.53 4.26 -8.07
CA LEU A 58 2.25 3.00 -7.96
C LEU A 58 2.29 2.30 -9.31
N ASP A 59 3.35 1.54 -9.52
CA ASP A 59 3.49 0.68 -10.69
C ASP A 59 3.60 -0.76 -10.25
N GLU A 60 3.08 -1.68 -11.03
CA GLU A 60 3.33 -3.10 -10.81
C GLU A 60 4.77 -3.38 -11.23
N CYS A 61 5.55 -4.00 -10.35
CA CYS A 61 6.95 -4.23 -10.65
C CYS A 61 7.32 -5.70 -10.67
N ASP A 62 6.48 -6.59 -10.13
CA ASP A 62 6.80 -7.99 -10.10
C ASP A 62 5.55 -8.77 -9.73
N TRP A 63 5.59 -10.09 -9.91
CA TRP A 63 4.51 -10.95 -9.51
C TRP A 63 5.04 -12.35 -9.26
N GLU A 64 4.28 -13.14 -8.51
CA GLU A 64 4.62 -14.53 -8.25
C GLU A 64 3.35 -15.32 -7.96
N ILE A 65 3.44 -16.63 -8.09
CA ILE A 65 2.36 -17.53 -7.69
C ILE A 65 2.73 -18.09 -6.33
N ASP A 66 1.89 -17.86 -5.33
CA ASP A 66 2.22 -18.30 -3.98
C ASP A 66 1.88 -19.78 -3.76
N ALA A 67 2.09 -20.25 -2.53
CA ALA A 67 1.89 -21.65 -2.20
C ALA A 67 0.44 -22.09 -2.38
N ASN A 68 -0.50 -21.17 -2.33
CA ASN A 68 -1.91 -21.45 -2.53
C ASN A 68 -2.34 -21.33 -3.99
N ASN A 69 -1.38 -21.20 -4.90
CA ASN A 69 -1.62 -21.05 -6.32
C ASN A 69 -2.36 -19.77 -6.66
N GLU A 70 -2.16 -18.73 -5.86
CA GLU A 70 -2.76 -17.42 -6.08
C GLU A 70 -1.72 -16.43 -6.55
N LEU A 71 -2.14 -15.51 -7.39
CA LEU A 71 -1.26 -14.48 -7.92
C LEU A 71 -0.98 -13.43 -6.84
N ARG A 72 0.30 -13.13 -6.64
CA ARG A 72 0.73 -12.06 -5.74
C ARG A 72 1.43 -11.02 -6.58
N THR A 73 0.88 -9.82 -6.62
CA THR A 73 1.43 -8.72 -7.40
C THR A 73 2.17 -7.77 -6.48
N TYR A 74 3.35 -7.35 -6.90
CA TYR A 74 4.17 -6.40 -6.15
C TYR A 74 4.09 -5.03 -6.81
N TYR A 75 4.01 -4.02 -5.99
CA TYR A 75 3.90 -2.63 -6.41
C TYR A 75 5.07 -1.83 -5.87
N ILE A 76 5.40 -0.74 -6.54
CA ILE A 76 6.45 0.17 -6.09
C ILE A 76 6.01 1.58 -6.42
N ALA A 77 6.36 2.54 -5.56
CA ALA A 77 6.05 3.94 -5.85
C ALA A 77 6.96 4.44 -6.96
N ASN A 78 6.37 5.04 -7.98
CA ASN A 78 7.16 5.65 -9.04
C ASN A 78 7.56 7.07 -8.62
N GLU A 79 8.25 7.80 -9.50
CA GLU A 79 8.72 9.14 -9.17
C GLU A 79 7.56 10.07 -8.83
N PHE A 80 6.50 10.00 -9.63
CA PHE A 80 5.31 10.81 -9.36
C PHE A 80 4.70 10.45 -8.01
N GLY A 81 4.60 9.14 -7.71
CA GLY A 81 4.05 8.69 -6.45
C GLY A 81 4.87 9.16 -5.26
N LYS A 82 6.18 9.03 -5.33
CA LYS A 82 7.04 9.49 -4.24
C LYS A 82 6.90 10.98 -4.01
N ASP A 83 6.83 11.75 -5.09
CA ASP A 83 6.69 13.19 -4.99
C ASP A 83 5.36 13.55 -4.34
N MET A 84 4.28 12.92 -4.75
CA MET A 84 2.96 13.21 -4.20
C MET A 84 2.87 12.80 -2.74
N ILE A 85 3.47 11.67 -2.37
CA ILE A 85 3.49 11.23 -0.98
C ILE A 85 4.22 12.27 -0.11
N THR A 86 5.38 12.71 -0.58
CA THR A 86 6.17 13.68 0.17
C THR A 86 5.43 15.00 0.32
N ARG A 87 4.77 15.47 -0.74
CA ARG A 87 4.12 16.77 -0.72
C ARG A 87 2.84 16.79 0.10
N TYR A 88 2.06 15.70 0.07
CA TYR A 88 0.70 15.76 0.58
C TYR A 88 0.44 14.86 1.77
N ILE A 89 1.33 13.92 2.07
CA ILE A 89 1.10 12.97 3.15
C ILE A 89 2.13 13.12 4.25
N GLU A 90 3.41 13.20 3.87
CA GLU A 90 4.47 13.38 4.85
C GLU A 90 4.65 14.83 5.16
N GLU A 91 4.92 15.09 6.39
CA GLU A 91 5.12 16.47 6.82
C GLU A 91 6.45 16.67 7.43
#